data_bce5511ae864209a3d8815e71a7b67e1
#
_entry.id   bce5511ae864209a3d8815e71a7b67e1
#
_cell.length_a   1.000
_cell.length_b   1.000
_cell.length_c   1.000
_cell.angle_alpha   90.00
_cell.angle_beta   90.00
_cell.angle_gamma   90.00
#
_symmetry.space_group_name_H-M   'P 1'
#
loop_
_entity.id
_entity.type
_entity.pdbx_description
1 polymer ?
#
loop_
_entity_poly.entity_id
_entity_poly.type
_entity_poly.pdbx_seq_one_letter_code
_entity_poly.pdbx_strand_id
1 'polypeptide(L)'
;MQHVSSRKSKKWKQDVSKIDNWEYNEQTDTWTCPGGQVLGFRYESKQKKESGYEIKLRHYRSQDCSNCPLKAACTKAKGNREIRVSMKYLRSKQQAREKLRSEEGYALSVRRMVEPESVFGQMKNNRGFRRFLLRGLSKVSLEVGWLSLAPNLLKWAVMKQKGRVGEAV
;
A
#
# COMPACT_ATOMS: atom_id res chain seq x y z
N MET A 1 4.79 16.22 -3.90
CA MET A 1 3.38 15.98 -4.26
C MET A 1 3.09 14.71 -5.05
N GLN A 2 3.86 13.63 -4.97
CA GLN A 2 3.70 12.48 -5.87
C GLN A 2 3.79 11.11 -5.19
N HIS A 3 3.68 10.99 -3.88
CA HIS A 3 4.04 9.74 -3.20
C HIS A 3 2.95 8.67 -3.08
N VAL A 4 1.67 8.98 -3.25
CA VAL A 4 0.59 7.95 -3.29
C VAL A 4 0.45 7.37 -4.69
N SER A 5 0.97 8.06 -5.71
CA SER A 5 0.90 7.67 -7.14
C SER A 5 2.11 6.85 -7.62
N SER A 6 3.21 6.77 -6.86
CA SER A 6 4.47 6.20 -7.35
C SER A 6 4.46 4.69 -7.61
N ARG A 7 3.48 3.96 -7.07
CA ARG A 7 3.34 2.51 -7.31
C ARG A 7 2.76 2.16 -8.68
N LYS A 8 2.26 3.14 -9.42
CA LYS A 8 1.76 2.94 -10.78
C LYS A 8 2.61 3.73 -11.79
N SER A 9 3.87 3.31 -11.98
CA SER A 9 4.68 3.80 -13.09
C SER A 9 3.94 3.63 -14.42
N LYS A 10 4.30 4.42 -15.45
CA LYS A 10 3.72 4.24 -16.80
C LYS A 10 3.77 2.77 -17.27
N LYS A 11 4.88 2.07 -17.00
CA LYS A 11 5.04 0.63 -17.27
C LYS A 11 4.00 -0.22 -16.55
N TRP A 12 3.67 0.09 -15.29
CA TRP A 12 2.68 -0.69 -14.53
C TRP A 12 1.25 -0.49 -15.05
N LYS A 13 0.89 0.72 -15.49
CA LYS A 13 -0.44 1.02 -16.07
C LYS A 13 -0.63 0.34 -17.42
N GLN A 14 0.44 0.11 -18.16
CA GLN A 14 0.44 -0.56 -19.47
C GLN A 14 0.64 -2.08 -19.37
N ASP A 15 0.93 -2.60 -18.18
CA ASP A 15 1.17 -4.02 -17.99
C ASP A 15 -0.14 -4.81 -18.08
N VAL A 16 -0.30 -5.52 -19.18
CA VAL A 16 -1.47 -6.36 -19.48
C VAL A 16 -1.62 -7.56 -18.53
N SER A 17 -0.56 -7.94 -17.82
CA SER A 17 -0.60 -9.05 -16.86
C SER A 17 -1.30 -8.70 -15.55
N LYS A 18 -1.45 -7.39 -15.24
CA LYS A 18 -1.99 -6.88 -13.98
C LYS A 18 -3.50 -6.77 -14.01
N ILE A 19 -4.16 -7.52 -13.16
CA ILE A 19 -5.62 -7.53 -13.01
C ILE A 19 -6.18 -6.15 -12.66
N ASP A 20 -5.41 -5.30 -11.96
CA ASP A 20 -5.83 -3.93 -11.64
C ASP A 20 -6.07 -3.04 -12.88
N ASN A 21 -5.61 -3.46 -14.06
CA ASN A 21 -5.80 -2.77 -15.35
C ASN A 21 -6.92 -3.42 -16.20
N TRP A 22 -7.60 -4.42 -15.65
CA TRP A 22 -8.69 -5.12 -16.32
C TRP A 22 -10.04 -4.59 -15.85
N GLU A 23 -11.06 -4.78 -16.67
CA GLU A 23 -12.42 -4.38 -16.36
C GLU A 23 -13.18 -5.53 -15.71
N TYR A 24 -13.88 -5.23 -14.61
CA TYR A 24 -14.76 -6.16 -13.93
C TYR A 24 -16.21 -5.75 -14.14
N ASN A 25 -17.01 -6.65 -14.64
CA ASN A 25 -18.46 -6.48 -14.76
C ASN A 25 -19.15 -7.19 -13.58
N GLU A 26 -19.76 -6.40 -12.70
CA GLU A 26 -20.41 -6.91 -11.49
C GLU A 26 -21.74 -7.63 -11.81
N GLN A 27 -22.44 -7.25 -12.88
CA GLN A 27 -23.72 -7.84 -13.26
C GLN A 27 -23.56 -9.27 -13.79
N THR A 28 -22.54 -9.51 -14.59
CA THR A 28 -22.26 -10.81 -15.22
C THR A 28 -21.21 -11.63 -14.47
N ASP A 29 -20.60 -11.04 -13.41
CA ASP A 29 -19.48 -11.63 -12.65
C ASP A 29 -18.35 -12.12 -13.56
N THR A 30 -17.91 -11.23 -14.47
CA THR A 30 -16.87 -11.52 -15.46
C THR A 30 -15.78 -10.47 -15.47
N TRP A 31 -14.60 -10.88 -15.89
CA TRP A 31 -13.46 -9.98 -16.12
C TRP A 31 -13.18 -9.88 -17.61
N THR A 32 -12.95 -8.67 -18.09
CA THR A 32 -12.48 -8.45 -19.47
C THR A 32 -11.00 -8.10 -19.46
N CYS A 33 -10.19 -8.88 -20.14
CA CYS A 33 -8.75 -8.62 -20.26
C CYS A 33 -8.46 -7.55 -21.33
N PRO A 34 -7.28 -6.91 -21.33
CA PRO A 34 -6.89 -5.92 -22.36
C PRO A 34 -6.88 -6.46 -23.80
N GLY A 35 -6.87 -7.77 -23.98
CA GLY A 35 -7.02 -8.43 -25.27
C GLY A 35 -8.47 -8.69 -25.68
N GLY A 36 -9.45 -8.15 -24.96
CA GLY A 36 -10.89 -8.30 -25.27
C GLY A 36 -11.49 -9.65 -24.89
N GLN A 37 -10.73 -10.54 -24.27
CA GLN A 37 -11.26 -11.85 -23.84
C GLN A 37 -11.99 -11.73 -22.51
N VAL A 38 -13.15 -12.40 -22.40
CA VAL A 38 -13.96 -12.47 -21.19
C VAL A 38 -13.55 -13.69 -20.38
N LEU A 39 -13.31 -13.47 -19.09
CA LEU A 39 -13.03 -14.52 -18.12
C LEU A 39 -14.27 -14.72 -17.24
N GLY A 40 -14.88 -15.90 -17.37
CA GLY A 40 -16.03 -16.30 -16.55
C GLY A 40 -15.61 -16.89 -15.22
N PHE A 41 -16.50 -16.75 -14.24
CA PHE A 41 -16.35 -17.40 -12.93
C PHE A 41 -16.35 -18.92 -13.09
N ARG A 42 -15.51 -19.60 -12.31
CA ARG A 42 -15.45 -21.07 -12.30
C ARG A 42 -15.81 -21.66 -10.94
N TYR A 43 -15.07 -21.29 -9.91
CA TYR A 43 -15.28 -21.79 -8.55
C TYR A 43 -14.67 -20.85 -7.52
N GLU A 44 -15.05 -21.05 -6.26
CA GLU A 44 -14.48 -20.37 -5.11
C GLU A 44 -13.62 -21.35 -4.30
N SER A 45 -12.45 -20.91 -3.88
CA SER A 45 -11.58 -21.64 -2.96
C SER A 45 -11.34 -20.86 -1.69
N LYS A 46 -11.10 -21.57 -0.60
CA LYS A 46 -10.72 -20.99 0.69
C LYS A 46 -9.25 -21.30 0.94
N GLN A 47 -8.48 -20.29 1.29
CA GLN A 47 -7.08 -20.42 1.66
C GLN A 47 -6.87 -19.88 3.07
N LYS A 48 -6.36 -20.70 3.96
CA LYS A 48 -5.99 -20.32 5.32
C LYS A 48 -4.53 -19.91 5.35
N LYS A 49 -4.24 -18.71 5.87
CA LYS A 49 -2.86 -18.23 6.10
C LYS A 49 -2.32 -18.77 7.43
N GLU A 50 -1.00 -18.72 7.61
CA GLU A 50 -0.32 -19.06 8.86
C GLU A 50 -0.89 -18.32 10.08
N SER A 51 -1.33 -17.07 9.89
CA SER A 51 -2.00 -16.25 10.92
C SER A 51 -3.41 -16.73 11.30
N GLY A 52 -3.89 -17.84 10.73
CA GLY A 52 -5.25 -18.35 10.94
C GLY A 52 -6.34 -17.67 10.11
N TYR A 53 -6.02 -16.56 9.41
CA TYR A 53 -6.99 -15.83 8.61
C TYR A 53 -7.38 -16.59 7.32
N GLU A 54 -8.69 -16.75 7.09
CA GLU A 54 -9.25 -17.43 5.93
C GLU A 54 -9.57 -16.42 4.81
N ILE A 55 -9.02 -16.67 3.62
CA ILE A 55 -9.22 -15.86 2.42
C ILE A 55 -10.10 -16.65 1.46
N LYS A 56 -11.19 -16.04 1.00
CA LYS A 56 -11.99 -16.54 -0.10
C LYS A 56 -11.43 -16.01 -1.41
N LEU A 57 -11.08 -16.93 -2.32
CA LEU A 57 -10.53 -16.65 -3.64
C LEU A 57 -11.50 -17.13 -4.70
N ARG A 58 -11.94 -16.24 -5.58
CA ARG A 58 -12.74 -16.56 -6.75
C ARG A 58 -11.82 -16.78 -7.95
N HIS A 59 -12.04 -17.87 -8.65
CA HIS A 59 -11.27 -18.26 -9.82
C HIS A 59 -12.04 -17.94 -11.08
N TYR A 60 -11.39 -17.24 -12.00
CA TYR A 60 -11.94 -16.89 -13.31
C TYR A 60 -11.00 -17.39 -14.39
N ARG A 61 -11.54 -17.87 -15.50
CA ARG A 61 -10.76 -18.39 -16.62
C ARG A 61 -11.31 -17.89 -17.94
N SER A 62 -10.41 -17.55 -18.85
CA SER A 62 -10.74 -17.24 -20.24
C SER A 62 -11.16 -18.49 -20.99
N GLN A 63 -12.09 -18.33 -21.92
CA GLN A 63 -12.55 -19.44 -22.78
C GLN A 63 -11.45 -19.85 -23.75
N ASP A 64 -10.85 -18.89 -24.46
CA ASP A 64 -9.76 -19.15 -25.39
C ASP A 64 -8.72 -18.02 -25.40
N CYS A 65 -7.45 -18.39 -25.33
CA CYS A 65 -6.30 -17.49 -25.43
C CYS A 65 -5.34 -17.93 -26.56
N SER A 66 -5.73 -18.85 -27.45
CA SER A 66 -4.83 -19.46 -28.44
C SER A 66 -4.30 -18.45 -29.43
N ASN A 67 -5.17 -17.58 -29.97
CA ASN A 67 -4.85 -16.58 -30.98
C ASN A 67 -4.67 -15.15 -30.41
N CYS A 68 -4.42 -15.04 -29.10
CA CYS A 68 -4.27 -13.72 -28.50
C CYS A 68 -2.85 -13.16 -28.69
N PRO A 69 -2.69 -12.01 -29.36
CA PRO A 69 -1.36 -11.41 -29.60
C PRO A 69 -0.68 -10.96 -28.32
N LEU A 70 -1.46 -10.70 -27.26
CA LEU A 70 -0.94 -10.29 -25.97
C LEU A 70 -0.62 -11.46 -25.02
N LYS A 71 -0.81 -12.71 -25.46
CA LYS A 71 -0.65 -13.89 -24.61
C LYS A 71 0.72 -13.96 -23.93
N ALA A 72 1.79 -13.74 -24.68
CA ALA A 72 3.16 -13.79 -24.17
C ALA A 72 3.44 -12.74 -23.09
N ALA A 73 2.86 -11.54 -23.19
CA ALA A 73 2.97 -10.47 -22.20
C ALA A 73 1.99 -10.67 -21.02
N CYS A 74 0.86 -11.35 -21.24
CA CYS A 74 -0.20 -11.54 -20.25
C CYS A 74 0.10 -12.72 -19.32
N THR A 75 0.55 -13.86 -19.85
CA THR A 75 0.74 -15.07 -19.04
C THR A 75 1.87 -15.95 -19.56
N LYS A 76 2.58 -16.58 -18.63
CA LYS A 76 3.60 -17.60 -18.93
C LYS A 76 2.99 -19.01 -19.09
N ALA A 77 1.71 -19.18 -18.76
CA ALA A 77 1.03 -20.46 -18.84
C ALA A 77 0.78 -20.87 -20.30
N LYS A 78 0.99 -22.13 -20.63
CA LYS A 78 0.70 -22.70 -21.98
C LYS A 78 -0.79 -22.66 -22.31
N GLY A 79 -1.66 -22.85 -21.30
CA GLY A 79 -3.11 -22.86 -21.45
C GLY A 79 -3.77 -21.48 -21.45
N ASN A 80 -5.07 -21.47 -21.17
CA ASN A 80 -5.87 -20.26 -21.08
C ASN A 80 -5.55 -19.50 -19.80
N ARG A 81 -5.69 -18.17 -19.84
CA ARG A 81 -5.45 -17.31 -18.67
C ARG A 81 -6.43 -17.59 -17.56
N GLU A 82 -5.90 -17.85 -16.38
CA GLU A 82 -6.65 -17.99 -15.13
C GLU A 82 -6.21 -16.93 -14.14
N ILE A 83 -7.17 -16.34 -13.42
CA ILE A 83 -6.91 -15.37 -12.36
C ILE A 83 -7.59 -15.76 -11.07
N ARG A 84 -6.97 -15.43 -9.95
CA ARG A 84 -7.49 -15.64 -8.60
C ARG A 84 -7.68 -14.29 -7.93
N VAL A 85 -8.90 -14.02 -7.49
CA VAL A 85 -9.27 -12.70 -6.99
C VAL A 85 -10.00 -12.82 -5.67
N SER A 86 -9.58 -12.05 -4.67
CA SER A 86 -10.36 -11.85 -3.45
C SER A 86 -11.19 -10.59 -3.57
N MET A 87 -12.51 -10.73 -3.72
CA MET A 87 -13.43 -9.60 -3.85
C MET A 87 -13.39 -8.69 -2.60
N LYS A 88 -13.28 -9.30 -1.40
CA LYS A 88 -13.13 -8.54 -0.16
C LYS A 88 -11.87 -7.65 -0.19
N TYR A 89 -10.75 -8.18 -0.68
CA TYR A 89 -9.52 -7.40 -0.81
C TYR A 89 -9.67 -6.26 -1.80
N LEU A 90 -10.31 -6.49 -2.96
CA LEU A 90 -10.54 -5.43 -3.96
C LEU A 90 -11.42 -4.31 -3.40
N ARG A 91 -12.53 -4.65 -2.73
CA ARG A 91 -13.41 -3.67 -2.08
C ARG A 91 -12.66 -2.85 -1.03
N SER A 92 -11.91 -3.50 -0.14
CA SER A 92 -11.11 -2.79 0.86
C SER A 92 -10.04 -1.90 0.23
N LYS A 93 -9.42 -2.34 -0.86
CA LYS A 93 -8.42 -1.57 -1.61
C LYS A 93 -9.05 -0.34 -2.28
N GLN A 94 -10.25 -0.49 -2.82
CA GLN A 94 -11.01 0.62 -3.41
C GLN A 94 -11.41 1.64 -2.34
N GLN A 95 -12.01 1.19 -1.24
CA GLN A 95 -12.39 2.07 -0.12
C GLN A 95 -11.18 2.84 0.44
N ALA A 96 -10.04 2.18 0.60
CA ALA A 96 -8.83 2.84 1.05
C ALA A 96 -8.34 3.90 0.04
N ARG A 97 -8.45 3.63 -1.26
CA ARG A 97 -8.11 4.62 -2.31
C ARG A 97 -9.04 5.82 -2.30
N GLU A 98 -10.34 5.60 -2.14
CA GLU A 98 -11.34 6.66 -2.06
C GLU A 98 -11.10 7.55 -0.84
N LYS A 99 -10.91 6.95 0.34
CA LYS A 99 -10.55 7.68 1.56
C LYS A 99 -9.27 8.50 1.43
N LEU A 100 -8.21 7.93 0.82
CA LEU A 100 -6.95 8.65 0.61
C LEU A 100 -7.04 9.76 -0.43
N ARG A 101 -8.03 9.71 -1.33
CA ARG A 101 -8.27 10.74 -2.35
C ARG A 101 -9.22 11.83 -1.86
N SER A 102 -9.98 11.59 -0.80
CA SER A 102 -10.78 12.63 -0.18
C SER A 102 -9.88 13.76 0.34
N GLU A 103 -10.40 14.97 0.43
CA GLU A 103 -9.64 16.14 0.90
C GLU A 103 -9.07 15.92 2.30
N GLU A 104 -9.88 15.38 3.21
CA GLU A 104 -9.47 15.01 4.56
C GLU A 104 -8.36 13.94 4.57
N GLY A 105 -8.55 12.85 3.81
CA GLY A 105 -7.57 11.76 3.71
C GLY A 105 -6.26 12.22 3.09
N TYR A 106 -6.30 13.13 2.12
CA TYR A 106 -5.13 13.77 1.55
C TYR A 106 -4.39 14.62 2.59
N ALA A 107 -5.11 15.48 3.32
CA ALA A 107 -4.53 16.32 4.38
C ALA A 107 -3.86 15.47 5.46
N LEU A 108 -4.51 14.39 5.93
CA LEU A 108 -3.93 13.45 6.88
C LEU A 108 -2.70 12.71 6.32
N SER A 109 -2.72 12.37 5.04
CA SER A 109 -1.59 11.73 4.36
C SER A 109 -0.37 12.65 4.29
N VAL A 110 -0.56 13.92 3.93
CA VAL A 110 0.49 14.95 3.93
C VAL A 110 1.05 15.16 5.34
N ARG A 111 0.18 15.29 6.33
CA ARG A 111 0.58 15.45 7.74
C ARG A 111 1.41 14.26 8.22
N ARG A 112 1.00 13.03 7.90
CA ARG A 112 1.75 11.81 8.21
C ARG A 112 3.15 11.79 7.59
N MET A 113 3.34 12.36 6.40
CA MET A 113 4.66 12.44 5.77
C MET A 113 5.58 13.43 6.49
N VAL A 114 5.04 14.59 6.84
CA VAL A 114 5.84 15.68 7.45
C VAL A 114 6.21 15.39 8.90
N GLU A 115 5.29 14.89 9.71
CA GLU A 115 5.51 14.68 11.14
C GLU A 115 6.55 13.60 11.47
N PRO A 116 6.46 12.36 10.93
CA PRO A 116 7.45 11.33 11.25
C PRO A 116 8.79 11.55 10.57
N GLU A 117 8.81 12.04 9.33
CA GLU A 117 10.04 12.21 8.56
C GLU A 117 10.95 13.27 9.17
N SER A 118 10.38 14.36 9.71
CA SER A 118 11.16 15.39 10.38
C SER A 118 11.88 14.86 11.62
N VAL A 119 11.23 14.03 12.42
CA VAL A 119 11.82 13.40 13.62
C VAL A 119 12.91 12.42 13.25
N PHE A 120 12.64 11.52 12.31
CA PHE A 120 13.64 10.54 11.85
C PHE A 120 14.79 11.21 11.10
N GLY A 121 14.52 12.25 10.32
CA GLY A 121 15.55 13.07 9.67
C GLY A 121 16.48 13.74 10.69
N GLN A 122 15.94 14.32 11.74
CA GLN A 122 16.74 14.90 12.82
C GLN A 122 17.57 13.84 13.56
N MET A 123 17.01 12.68 13.86
CA MET A 123 17.75 11.60 14.52
C MET A 123 18.91 11.08 13.64
N LYS A 124 18.66 10.85 12.36
CA LYS A 124 19.67 10.31 11.45
C LYS A 124 20.72 11.33 11.02
N ASN A 125 20.30 12.54 10.63
CA ASN A 125 21.17 13.54 10.05
C ASN A 125 21.81 14.43 11.10
N ASN A 126 21.03 15.00 12.03
CA ASN A 126 21.54 15.98 12.98
C ASN A 126 22.16 15.34 14.21
N ARG A 127 21.76 14.11 14.57
CA ARG A 127 22.28 13.39 15.74
C ARG A 127 23.12 12.17 15.38
N GLY A 128 23.38 11.95 14.08
CA GLY A 128 24.28 10.92 13.59
C GLY A 128 23.85 9.48 13.90
N PHE A 129 22.57 9.26 14.24
CA PHE A 129 22.06 7.92 14.52
C PHE A 129 22.03 7.08 13.26
N ARG A 130 22.97 6.17 13.10
CA ARG A 130 23.08 5.30 11.90
C ARG A 130 22.62 3.87 12.14
N ARG A 131 22.80 3.34 13.35
CA ARG A 131 22.47 1.95 13.72
C ARG A 131 22.31 1.82 15.23
N PHE A 132 21.55 0.82 15.65
CA PHE A 132 21.47 0.43 17.06
C PHE A 132 22.81 -0.14 17.52
N LEU A 133 23.28 0.27 18.67
CA LEU A 133 24.51 -0.22 19.33
C LEU A 133 24.22 -1.46 20.17
N LEU A 134 23.03 -1.52 20.76
CA LEU A 134 22.59 -2.62 21.61
C LEU A 134 21.88 -3.71 20.76
N ARG A 135 21.94 -4.95 21.25
CA ARG A 135 21.31 -6.12 20.62
C ARG A 135 20.23 -6.69 21.51
N GLY A 136 19.15 -7.20 20.88
CA GLY A 136 17.97 -7.74 21.58
C GLY A 136 16.89 -6.70 21.84
N LEU A 137 15.64 -7.13 21.79
CA LEU A 137 14.47 -6.24 21.79
C LEU A 137 14.42 -5.31 23.00
N SER A 138 14.66 -5.82 24.22
CA SER A 138 14.62 -5.04 25.45
C SER A 138 15.67 -3.93 25.48
N LYS A 139 16.91 -4.24 25.08
CA LYS A 139 18.01 -3.26 25.05
C LYS A 139 17.83 -2.22 23.94
N VAL A 140 17.37 -2.65 22.75
CA VAL A 140 17.03 -1.73 21.66
C VAL A 140 15.88 -0.81 22.06
N SER A 141 14.89 -1.29 22.79
CA SER A 141 13.79 -0.45 23.29
C SER A 141 14.29 0.65 24.23
N LEU A 142 15.27 0.36 25.09
CA LEU A 142 15.93 1.38 25.93
C LEU A 142 16.67 2.41 25.08
N GLU A 143 17.42 1.98 24.08
CA GLU A 143 18.15 2.87 23.18
C GLU A 143 17.20 3.78 22.40
N VAL A 144 16.08 3.27 21.88
CA VAL A 144 15.01 4.06 21.25
C VAL A 144 14.41 5.06 22.24
N GLY A 145 14.16 4.64 23.48
CA GLY A 145 13.64 5.51 24.55
C GLY A 145 14.55 6.73 24.78
N TRP A 146 15.84 6.51 24.92
CA TRP A 146 16.83 7.60 25.08
C TRP A 146 16.94 8.49 23.86
N LEU A 147 16.95 7.91 22.66
CA LEU A 147 17.01 8.67 21.40
C LEU A 147 15.78 9.54 21.20
N SER A 148 14.61 9.11 21.65
CA SER A 148 13.35 9.87 21.54
C SER A 148 13.20 10.95 22.60
N LEU A 149 13.86 10.82 23.75
CA LEU A 149 13.78 11.78 24.85
C LEU A 149 14.23 13.19 24.43
N ALA A 150 15.38 13.28 23.80
CA ALA A 150 15.98 14.56 23.43
C ALA A 150 15.13 15.39 22.42
N PRO A 151 14.59 14.83 21.31
CA PRO A 151 13.67 15.59 20.44
C PRO A 151 12.38 15.99 21.14
N ASN A 152 11.88 15.16 22.07
CA ASN A 152 10.68 15.49 22.82
C ASN A 152 10.92 16.63 23.82
N LEU A 153 12.05 16.64 24.50
CA LEU A 153 12.44 17.74 25.40
C LEU A 153 12.63 19.06 24.63
N LEU A 154 13.27 19.02 23.46
CA LEU A 154 13.42 20.22 22.61
C LEU A 154 12.06 20.74 22.13
N LYS A 155 11.17 19.85 21.71
CA LYS A 155 9.81 20.23 21.30
C LYS A 155 9.05 20.88 22.46
N TRP A 156 9.14 20.30 23.64
CA TRP A 156 8.52 20.84 24.85
C TRP A 156 9.09 22.22 25.22
N ALA A 157 10.42 22.41 25.18
CA ALA A 157 11.06 23.68 25.46
C ALA A 157 10.61 24.78 24.48
N VAL A 158 10.55 24.48 23.18
CA VAL A 158 10.06 25.41 22.15
C VAL A 158 8.59 25.76 22.36
N MET A 159 7.75 24.80 22.74
CA MET A 159 6.34 25.04 23.03
C MET A 159 6.17 25.97 24.26
N LYS A 160 6.98 25.76 25.32
CA LYS A 160 6.98 26.67 26.48
C LYS A 160 7.43 28.08 26.14
N GLN A 161 8.44 28.24 25.29
CA GLN A 161 8.88 29.59 24.84
C GLN A 161 7.80 30.28 24.04
N LYS A 162 7.11 29.59 23.14
CA LYS A 162 5.99 30.15 22.36
C LYS A 162 4.79 30.51 23.23
N GLY A 163 4.46 29.73 24.24
CA GLY A 163 3.40 30.04 25.20
C GLY A 163 3.71 31.30 26.03
N ARG A 164 4.97 31.49 26.45
CA ARG A 164 5.39 32.71 27.16
C ARG A 164 5.35 34.00 26.33
N VAL A 165 5.53 33.89 25.01
CA VAL A 165 5.41 35.04 24.09
C VAL A 165 3.93 35.42 23.86
N GLY A 166 3.00 34.47 23.98
CA GLY A 166 1.55 34.72 23.87
C GLY A 166 0.92 35.37 25.11
N GLU A 167 1.56 35.27 26.30
CA GLU A 167 1.09 35.88 27.55
C GLU A 167 1.66 37.29 27.79
N ALA A 168 2.53 37.78 26.91
CA ALA A 168 3.20 39.09 27.06
C ALA A 168 2.66 40.17 26.11
N VAL A 169 1.46 40.03 25.53
CA VAL A 169 0.79 41.03 24.70
C VAL A 169 -0.54 41.45 25.32
#